data_248e426e009608ca9741d811e98ca7e8
#
_entry.id   248e426e009608ca9741d811e98ca7e8
#
_cell.length_a   1.000
_cell.length_b   1.000
_cell.length_c   1.000
_cell.angle_alpha   90.00
_cell.angle_beta   90.00
_cell.angle_gamma   90.00
#
_symmetry.space_group_name_H-M   'P 1'
#
loop_
_entity.id
_entity.type
_entity.pdbx_description
1 polymer ?
#
loop_
_entity_poly.entity_id
_entity_poly.type
_entity_poly.pdbx_seq_one_letter_code
_entity_poly.pdbx_strand_id
1 'polypeptide(L)'
;MLKNKRRKASVLLSLLILPLLLTGCFDYHDINKVTFPTSIIFDVDDLGQEIVYLDCIKPYRSTNDSSDKGRRIIYKGIGKTALEALNDINRASSFKLDYTQTRAYIFTEKASRKGIKKFLDLINNNSEFSMKPSAFVYYGDVDELVKTVSTDEE
;
A
#
# COMPACT_ATOMS: atom_id res chain seq x y z
N MET A 1 59.88 -0.92 -24.66
CA MET A 1 59.33 -1.85 -23.63
C MET A 1 58.37 -1.20 -22.63
N LEU A 2 58.61 0.01 -22.17
CA LEU A 2 57.77 0.76 -21.18
C LEU A 2 56.35 1.10 -21.66
N LYS A 3 56.16 1.42 -22.93
CA LYS A 3 54.84 1.80 -23.49
C LYS A 3 53.82 0.63 -23.48
N ASN A 4 54.30 -0.58 -23.66
CA ASN A 4 53.46 -1.77 -23.65
C ASN A 4 53.05 -2.18 -22.21
N LYS A 5 53.89 -1.93 -21.21
CA LYS A 5 53.57 -2.15 -19.80
C LYS A 5 52.49 -1.16 -19.29
N ARG A 6 52.60 0.11 -19.66
CA ARG A 6 51.59 1.14 -19.32
C ARG A 6 50.23 0.85 -19.95
N ARG A 7 50.21 0.37 -21.21
CA ARG A 7 48.96 0.00 -21.89
C ARG A 7 48.26 -1.21 -21.22
N LYS A 8 49.04 -2.21 -20.84
CA LYS A 8 48.54 -3.37 -20.07
C LYS A 8 48.04 -3.00 -18.69
N ALA A 9 48.72 -2.10 -17.98
CA ALA A 9 48.27 -1.60 -16.68
C ALA A 9 46.98 -0.77 -16.79
N SER A 10 46.84 0.05 -17.81
CA SER A 10 45.61 0.83 -18.04
C SER A 10 44.41 -0.08 -18.36
N VAL A 11 44.61 -1.12 -19.17
CA VAL A 11 43.56 -2.09 -19.51
C VAL A 11 43.17 -2.88 -18.26
N LEU A 12 44.13 -3.31 -17.42
CA LEU A 12 43.89 -4.01 -16.19
C LEU A 12 43.11 -3.16 -15.16
N LEU A 13 43.46 -1.87 -15.06
CA LEU A 13 42.77 -0.91 -14.20
C LEU A 13 41.34 -0.62 -14.69
N SER A 14 41.14 -0.49 -15.99
CA SER A 14 39.80 -0.33 -16.59
C SER A 14 38.92 -1.56 -16.34
N LEU A 15 39.48 -2.77 -16.45
CA LEU A 15 38.77 -4.02 -16.21
C LEU A 15 38.40 -4.20 -14.73
N LEU A 16 39.19 -3.62 -13.82
CA LEU A 16 38.93 -3.64 -12.36
C LEU A 16 37.84 -2.62 -11.96
N ILE A 17 37.78 -1.47 -12.65
CA ILE A 17 36.81 -0.39 -12.35
C ILE A 17 35.43 -0.71 -12.95
N LEU A 18 35.39 -1.43 -14.08
CA LEU A 18 34.14 -1.75 -14.79
C LEU A 18 33.09 -2.48 -13.91
N PRO A 19 33.42 -3.52 -13.12
CA PRO A 19 32.45 -4.18 -12.25
C PRO A 19 31.98 -3.30 -11.08
N LEU A 20 32.78 -2.33 -10.63
CA LEU A 20 32.33 -1.37 -9.59
C LEU A 20 31.22 -0.43 -10.08
N LEU A 21 31.18 -0.13 -11.40
CA LEU A 21 30.15 0.69 -12.00
C LEU A 21 28.87 -0.11 -12.33
N LEU A 22 28.93 -1.44 -12.29
CA LEU A 22 27.82 -2.36 -12.55
C LEU A 22 27.09 -2.80 -11.26
N THR A 23 27.47 -2.30 -10.08
CA THR A 23 26.69 -2.49 -8.86
C THR A 23 25.42 -1.63 -8.94
N GLY A 24 24.49 -2.05 -9.78
CA GLY A 24 23.16 -1.48 -9.89
C GLY A 24 22.40 -1.69 -8.57
N CYS A 25 21.53 -0.74 -8.24
CA CYS A 25 20.67 -0.77 -7.09
C CYS A 25 19.86 -2.07 -7.06
N PHE A 26 20.21 -2.96 -6.15
CA PHE A 26 19.45 -4.18 -5.85
C PHE A 26 18.35 -3.83 -4.85
N ASP A 27 17.38 -3.02 -5.27
CA ASP A 27 16.14 -2.81 -4.49
C ASP A 27 15.14 -3.91 -4.87
N TYR A 28 15.44 -5.13 -4.44
CA TYR A 28 14.56 -6.28 -4.62
C TYR A 28 13.49 -6.25 -3.53
N HIS A 29 12.28 -5.81 -3.88
CA HIS A 29 11.10 -6.01 -3.06
C HIS A 29 10.43 -7.33 -3.45
N ASP A 30 10.38 -8.26 -2.51
CA ASP A 30 9.66 -9.51 -2.68
C ASP A 30 8.16 -9.21 -2.78
N ILE A 31 7.59 -9.39 -3.97
CA ILE A 31 6.16 -9.15 -4.26
C ILE A 31 5.26 -9.95 -3.32
N ASN A 32 5.71 -11.11 -2.84
CA ASN A 32 4.97 -11.93 -1.89
C ASN A 32 4.84 -11.29 -0.49
N LYS A 33 5.57 -10.20 -0.24
CA LYS A 33 5.53 -9.44 1.02
C LYS A 33 4.82 -8.10 0.89
N VAL A 34 4.24 -7.83 -0.28
CA VAL A 34 3.48 -6.59 -0.54
C VAL A 34 2.02 -6.93 -0.71
N THR A 35 1.13 -6.17 -0.10
CA THR A 35 -0.32 -6.23 -0.35
C THR A 35 -0.83 -4.89 -0.82
N PHE A 36 -1.85 -4.93 -1.67
CA PHE A 36 -2.39 -3.75 -2.35
C PHE A 36 -3.81 -3.48 -1.86
N PRO A 37 -4.04 -2.38 -1.13
CA PRO A 37 -5.39 -1.92 -0.86
C PRO A 37 -6.11 -1.58 -2.17
N THR A 38 -7.24 -2.23 -2.41
CA THR A 38 -8.12 -1.94 -3.56
C THR A 38 -9.09 -0.83 -3.25
N SER A 39 -9.56 -0.77 -2.02
CA SER A 39 -10.35 0.34 -1.51
C SER A 39 -9.91 0.77 -0.11
N ILE A 40 -10.10 2.05 0.18
CA ILE A 40 -9.86 2.65 1.49
C ILE A 40 -11.15 3.28 1.96
N ILE A 41 -11.63 2.85 3.14
CA ILE A 41 -12.83 3.38 3.76
C ILE A 41 -12.40 4.29 4.91
N PHE A 42 -12.88 5.51 4.89
CA PHE A 42 -12.67 6.51 5.94
C PHE A 42 -13.94 6.66 6.76
N ASP A 43 -13.81 6.48 8.05
CA ASP A 43 -14.90 6.64 9.02
C ASP A 43 -14.46 7.48 10.21
N VAL A 44 -15.41 7.85 11.06
CA VAL A 44 -15.16 8.59 12.29
C VAL A 44 -16.08 8.04 13.38
N ASP A 45 -15.53 7.71 14.54
CA ASP A 45 -16.32 7.29 15.68
C ASP A 45 -17.04 8.45 16.38
N ASP A 46 -17.85 8.11 17.38
CA ASP A 46 -18.61 9.08 18.15
C ASP A 46 -17.70 9.93 19.07
N LEU A 47 -16.49 9.47 19.39
CA LEU A 47 -15.46 10.19 20.16
C LEU A 47 -14.63 11.14 19.29
N GLY A 48 -14.80 11.07 17.96
CA GLY A 48 -14.09 11.90 17.01
C GLY A 48 -12.78 11.32 16.51
N GLN A 49 -12.44 10.07 16.88
CA GLN A 49 -11.31 9.35 16.34
C GLN A 49 -11.57 8.98 14.89
N GLU A 50 -10.53 8.99 14.09
CA GLU A 50 -10.58 8.59 12.69
C GLU A 50 -10.30 7.09 12.59
N ILE A 51 -11.15 6.42 11.84
CA ILE A 51 -11.06 4.99 11.57
C ILE A 51 -10.79 4.82 10.09
N VAL A 52 -9.80 3.98 9.78
CA VAL A 52 -9.50 3.62 8.40
C VAL A 52 -9.62 2.12 8.24
N TYR A 53 -10.33 1.68 7.21
CA TYR A 53 -10.34 0.29 6.78
C TYR A 53 -9.65 0.19 5.44
N LEU A 54 -8.77 -0.80 5.30
CA LEU A 54 -8.11 -1.14 4.05
C LEU A 54 -8.62 -2.48 3.58
N ASP A 55 -9.24 -2.51 2.43
CA ASP A 55 -9.63 -3.73 1.75
C ASP A 55 -8.51 -4.14 0.80
N CYS A 56 -7.79 -5.18 1.16
CA CYS A 56 -6.57 -5.63 0.51
C CYS A 56 -6.74 -7.00 -0.14
N ILE A 57 -6.06 -7.20 -1.28
CA ILE A 57 -5.94 -8.52 -1.91
C ILE A 57 -4.67 -9.19 -1.37
N LYS A 58 -4.80 -10.44 -0.92
CA LYS A 58 -3.64 -11.25 -0.50
C LYS A 58 -2.71 -11.49 -1.69
N PRO A 59 -1.40 -11.30 -1.54
CA PRO A 59 -0.44 -11.37 -2.66
C PRO A 59 -0.23 -12.80 -3.19
N TYR A 60 -0.59 -13.83 -2.43
CA TYR A 60 -0.39 -15.23 -2.83
C TYR A 60 -1.61 -16.09 -2.55
N ARG A 61 -1.76 -17.12 -3.38
CA ARG A 61 -2.77 -18.16 -3.23
C ARG A 61 -2.15 -19.32 -2.46
N SER A 62 -2.78 -19.77 -1.38
CA SER A 62 -2.42 -21.04 -0.75
C SER A 62 -2.77 -22.17 -1.72
N THR A 63 -1.83 -23.11 -1.95
CA THR A 63 -2.02 -24.24 -2.86
C THR A 63 -3.15 -25.19 -2.45
N ASN A 64 -3.66 -25.05 -1.22
CA ASN A 64 -4.75 -25.87 -0.68
C ASN A 64 -6.14 -25.18 -0.75
N ASP A 65 -6.21 -23.91 -1.13
CA ASP A 65 -7.48 -23.21 -1.30
C ASP A 65 -8.00 -23.40 -2.73
N SER A 66 -8.90 -24.35 -2.88
CA SER A 66 -9.64 -24.59 -4.14
C SER A 66 -10.77 -23.59 -4.38
N SER A 67 -11.06 -22.73 -3.40
CA SER A 67 -12.05 -21.67 -3.48
C SER A 67 -11.38 -20.29 -3.47
N ASP A 68 -11.93 -19.34 -4.20
CA ASP A 68 -11.50 -17.92 -4.13
C ASP A 68 -11.80 -17.29 -2.76
N LYS A 69 -12.48 -18.01 -1.88
CA LYS A 69 -12.79 -17.61 -0.50
C LYS A 69 -11.48 -17.31 0.25
N GLY A 70 -11.37 -16.12 0.77
CA GLY A 70 -10.22 -15.71 1.58
C GLY A 70 -9.08 -15.00 0.83
N ARG A 71 -9.29 -14.56 -0.42
CA ARG A 71 -8.31 -13.73 -1.14
C ARG A 71 -8.22 -12.30 -0.61
N ARG A 72 -9.23 -11.85 0.10
CA ARG A 72 -9.28 -10.51 0.68
C ARG A 72 -8.90 -10.54 2.16
N ILE A 73 -8.30 -9.45 2.59
CA ILE A 73 -8.01 -9.19 3.99
C ILE A 73 -8.36 -7.74 4.29
N ILE A 74 -9.11 -7.54 5.37
CA ILE A 74 -9.49 -6.21 5.80
C ILE A 74 -8.66 -5.86 7.03
N TYR A 75 -7.95 -4.73 6.94
CA TYR A 75 -7.27 -4.12 8.07
C TYR A 75 -8.11 -2.97 8.59
N LYS A 76 -8.16 -2.81 9.91
CA LYS A 76 -8.78 -1.69 10.59
C LYS A 76 -7.73 -0.99 11.44
N GLY A 77 -7.61 0.31 11.32
CA GLY A 77 -6.78 1.15 12.17
C GLY A 77 -7.58 2.30 12.77
N ILE A 78 -7.18 2.73 13.94
CA ILE A 78 -7.82 3.81 14.69
C ILE A 78 -6.75 4.82 15.11
N GLY A 79 -7.06 6.11 14.98
CA GLY A 79 -6.14 7.17 15.37
C GLY A 79 -6.85 8.50 15.57
N LYS A 80 -6.15 9.48 16.11
CA LYS A 80 -6.64 10.86 16.18
C LYS A 80 -6.71 11.51 14.80
N THR A 81 -5.93 10.98 13.87
CA THR A 81 -5.88 11.38 12.46
C THR A 81 -5.86 10.14 11.58
N ALA A 82 -6.28 10.28 10.31
CA ALA A 82 -6.22 9.17 9.35
C ALA A 82 -4.79 8.67 9.13
N LEU A 83 -3.79 9.54 9.23
CA LEU A 83 -2.39 9.14 9.17
C LEU A 83 -2.00 8.25 10.36
N GLU A 84 -2.44 8.58 11.57
CA GLU A 84 -2.21 7.72 12.73
C GLU A 84 -2.92 6.37 12.59
N ALA A 85 -4.16 6.36 12.08
CA ALA A 85 -4.90 5.12 11.81
C ALA A 85 -4.20 4.26 10.77
N LEU A 86 -3.65 4.84 9.68
CA LEU A 86 -2.85 4.12 8.70
C LEU A 86 -1.54 3.58 9.30
N ASN A 87 -0.87 4.37 10.14
CA ASN A 87 0.33 3.92 10.84
C ASN A 87 0.03 2.77 11.81
N ASP A 88 -1.15 2.75 12.42
CA ASP A 88 -1.61 1.65 13.25
C ASP A 88 -1.76 0.36 12.43
N ILE A 89 -2.38 0.44 11.26
CA ILE A 89 -2.47 -0.68 10.32
C ILE A 89 -1.08 -1.13 9.86
N ASN A 90 -0.19 -0.20 9.49
CA ASN A 90 1.16 -0.53 9.03
C ASN A 90 1.96 -1.31 10.08
N ARG A 91 1.76 -1.02 11.37
CA ARG A 91 2.39 -1.75 12.48
C ARG A 91 1.80 -3.14 12.69
N ALA A 92 0.50 -3.30 12.44
CA ALA A 92 -0.21 -4.56 12.61
C ALA A 92 -0.07 -5.50 11.40
N SER A 93 0.20 -4.95 10.22
CA SER A 93 0.31 -5.72 8.98
C SER A 93 1.64 -6.48 8.91
N SER A 94 1.56 -7.76 8.53
CA SER A 94 2.74 -8.57 8.17
C SER A 94 3.25 -8.28 6.76
N PHE A 95 2.53 -7.50 5.97
CA PHE A 95 2.84 -7.14 4.60
C PHE A 95 3.15 -5.64 4.50
N LYS A 96 4.04 -5.28 3.58
CA LYS A 96 4.19 -3.88 3.17
C LYS A 96 2.93 -3.46 2.40
N LEU A 97 2.32 -2.37 2.81
CA LEU A 97 1.15 -1.81 2.14
C LEU A 97 1.59 -0.89 1.00
N ASP A 98 1.07 -1.11 -0.19
CA ASP A 98 1.32 -0.28 -1.37
C ASP A 98 -0.02 0.28 -1.88
N TYR A 99 -0.22 1.57 -1.71
CA TYR A 99 -1.48 2.26 -2.01
C TYR A 99 -1.62 2.68 -3.48
N THR A 100 -0.61 2.42 -4.31
CA THR A 100 -0.61 2.86 -5.72
C THR A 100 -1.71 2.21 -6.57
N GLN A 101 -2.24 1.06 -6.15
CA GLN A 101 -3.29 0.31 -6.82
C GLN A 101 -4.69 0.59 -6.26
N THR A 102 -4.84 1.52 -5.34
CA THR A 102 -6.15 1.90 -4.79
C THR A 102 -7.06 2.43 -5.89
N ARG A 103 -8.27 1.88 -5.97
CA ARG A 103 -9.28 2.20 -6.99
C ARG A 103 -10.44 3.02 -6.45
N ALA A 104 -10.71 2.92 -5.15
CA ALA A 104 -11.83 3.61 -4.51
C ALA A 104 -11.44 4.20 -3.16
N TYR A 105 -11.90 5.42 -2.93
CA TYR A 105 -11.95 6.05 -1.61
C TYR A 105 -13.42 6.14 -1.21
N ILE A 106 -13.77 5.54 -0.09
CA ILE A 106 -15.13 5.48 0.41
C ILE A 106 -15.18 6.27 1.73
N PHE A 107 -16.04 7.26 1.78
CA PHE A 107 -16.28 8.04 3.00
C PHE A 107 -17.61 7.62 3.59
N THR A 108 -17.66 7.27 4.87
CA THR A 108 -18.93 7.04 5.54
C THR A 108 -19.73 8.33 5.65
N GLU A 109 -21.02 8.23 5.88
CA GLU A 109 -21.86 9.40 6.13
C GLU A 109 -21.32 10.24 7.29
N LYS A 110 -20.87 9.60 8.39
CA LYS A 110 -20.26 10.26 9.55
C LYS A 110 -19.01 11.05 9.17
N ALA A 111 -18.10 10.45 8.43
CA ALA A 111 -16.87 11.10 7.95
C ALA A 111 -17.19 12.26 7.00
N SER A 112 -18.15 12.06 6.10
CA SER A 112 -18.58 13.08 5.13
C SER A 112 -19.22 14.29 5.80
N ARG A 113 -20.08 14.09 6.79
CA ARG A 113 -20.70 15.16 7.57
C ARG A 113 -19.70 15.97 8.41
N LYS A 114 -18.65 15.32 8.95
CA LYS A 114 -17.54 15.97 9.67
C LYS A 114 -16.58 16.73 8.75
N GLY A 115 -16.62 16.46 7.46
CA GLY A 115 -15.79 17.08 6.44
C GLY A 115 -14.63 16.19 5.97
N ILE A 116 -14.62 15.96 4.67
CA ILE A 116 -13.64 15.05 4.00
C ILE A 116 -12.31 15.73 3.71
N LYS A 117 -12.19 17.05 3.88
CA LYS A 117 -10.99 17.83 3.51
C LYS A 117 -9.70 17.23 4.09
N LYS A 118 -9.71 16.85 5.35
CA LYS A 118 -8.53 16.28 6.04
C LYS A 118 -8.07 14.95 5.43
N PHE A 119 -9.00 14.11 4.96
CA PHE A 119 -8.67 12.87 4.27
C PHE A 119 -8.12 13.16 2.87
N LEU A 120 -8.71 14.11 2.15
CA LEU A 120 -8.22 14.56 0.85
C LEU A 120 -6.83 15.19 0.97
N ASP A 121 -6.58 15.99 2.00
CA ASP A 121 -5.26 16.58 2.27
C ASP A 121 -4.22 15.48 2.53
N LEU A 122 -4.56 14.41 3.26
CA LEU A 122 -3.68 13.26 3.46
C LEU A 122 -3.34 12.57 2.13
N ILE A 123 -4.35 12.31 1.30
CA ILE A 123 -4.18 11.64 0.00
C ILE A 123 -3.33 12.50 -0.94
N ASN A 124 -3.63 13.79 -1.04
CA ASN A 124 -2.96 14.69 -1.98
C ASN A 124 -1.51 15.02 -1.58
N ASN A 125 -1.21 15.00 -0.29
CA ASN A 125 0.13 15.33 0.21
C ASN A 125 1.05 14.10 0.34
N ASN A 126 0.55 12.91 0.06
CA ASN A 126 1.34 11.70 0.14
C ASN A 126 1.39 11.01 -1.24
N SER A 127 2.59 10.99 -1.85
CA SER A 127 2.83 10.42 -3.17
C SER A 127 2.63 8.90 -3.26
N GLU A 128 2.48 8.21 -2.13
CA GLU A 128 2.21 6.78 -2.09
C GLU A 128 0.78 6.44 -2.51
N PHE A 129 -0.14 7.42 -2.44
CA PHE A 129 -1.53 7.20 -2.82
C PHE A 129 -1.77 7.36 -4.31
N SER A 130 -2.68 6.54 -4.85
CA SER A 130 -3.17 6.73 -6.21
C SER A 130 -3.94 8.05 -6.34
N MET A 131 -3.65 8.80 -7.40
CA MET A 131 -4.29 10.10 -7.68
C MET A 131 -5.54 9.99 -8.57
N LYS A 132 -5.93 8.77 -8.96
CA LYS A 132 -7.05 8.56 -9.91
C LYS A 132 -8.14 7.60 -9.40
N PRO A 133 -8.33 7.38 -8.09
CA PRO A 133 -9.42 6.55 -7.61
C PRO A 133 -10.75 7.27 -7.74
N SER A 134 -11.83 6.51 -7.79
CA SER A 134 -13.19 7.03 -7.62
C SER A 134 -13.46 7.32 -6.15
N ALA A 135 -14.16 8.40 -5.86
CA ALA A 135 -14.57 8.77 -4.51
C ALA A 135 -16.09 8.54 -4.33
N PHE A 136 -16.46 7.89 -3.25
CA PHE A 136 -17.84 7.53 -2.94
C PHE A 136 -18.20 7.97 -1.52
N VAL A 137 -19.49 8.27 -1.31
CA VAL A 137 -20.07 8.41 0.03
C VAL A 137 -20.98 7.22 0.26
N TYR A 138 -20.75 6.51 1.36
CA TYR A 138 -21.55 5.36 1.75
C TYR A 138 -22.53 5.73 2.85
N TYR A 139 -23.82 5.47 2.59
CA TYR A 139 -24.92 5.69 3.52
C TYR A 139 -25.37 4.34 4.08
N GLY A 140 -24.85 3.95 5.22
CA GLY A 140 -25.17 2.68 5.87
C GLY A 140 -24.18 2.35 6.98
N ASP A 141 -24.33 1.16 7.53
CA ASP A 141 -23.42 0.63 8.56
C ASP A 141 -22.10 0.19 7.91
N VAL A 142 -21.00 0.74 8.37
CA VAL A 142 -19.66 0.40 7.88
C VAL A 142 -19.31 -1.07 8.12
N ASP A 143 -19.80 -1.66 9.22
CA ASP A 143 -19.54 -3.07 9.51
C ASP A 143 -20.28 -3.99 8.51
N GLU A 144 -21.43 -3.57 8.00
CA GLU A 144 -22.14 -4.27 6.94
C GLU A 144 -21.40 -4.16 5.60
N LEU A 145 -20.91 -2.96 5.25
CA LEU A 145 -20.08 -2.76 4.07
C LEU A 145 -18.82 -3.64 4.11
N VAL A 146 -18.13 -3.66 5.24
CA VAL A 146 -16.90 -4.46 5.44
C VAL A 146 -17.18 -5.95 5.33
N LYS A 147 -18.30 -6.42 5.87
CA LYS A 147 -18.73 -7.83 5.73
C LYS A 147 -19.05 -8.18 4.28
N THR A 148 -19.81 -7.33 3.58
CA THR A 148 -20.16 -7.54 2.17
C THR A 148 -18.90 -7.64 1.32
N VAL A 149 -17.95 -6.71 1.48
CA VAL A 149 -16.67 -6.74 0.76
C VAL A 149 -15.88 -8.02 1.05
N SER A 150 -16.01 -8.61 2.24
CA SER A 150 -15.33 -9.86 2.59
C SER A 150 -16.06 -11.12 2.11
N THR A 151 -17.35 -11.02 1.76
CA THR A 151 -18.22 -12.17 1.35
C THR A 151 -18.52 -12.22 -0.14
N ASP A 152 -18.27 -11.16 -0.92
CA ASP A 152 -18.56 -11.09 -2.37
C ASP A 152 -17.72 -12.05 -3.22
N GLU A 153 -17.30 -13.15 -2.66
CA GLU A 153 -16.56 -14.23 -3.33
C GLU A 153 -17.34 -15.57 -3.30
N GLU A 154 -18.69 -15.54 -3.24
CA GLU A 154 -19.53 -16.72 -3.47
C GLU A 154 -19.94 -16.86 -4.94
#